data_e492ae9e47ef55226dd9289448bf3dcc
#
_entry.id   e492ae9e47ef55226dd9289448bf3dcc
#
_cell.length_a   1.000
_cell.length_b   1.000
_cell.length_c   1.000
_cell.angle_alpha   90.00
_cell.angle_beta   90.00
_cell.angle_gamma   90.00
#
_symmetry.space_group_name_H-M   'P 1'
#
loop_
_entity.id
_entity.type
_entity.pdbx_description
1 polymer ?
#
loop_
_entity_poly.entity_id
_entity_poly.type
_entity_poly.pdbx_seq_one_letter_code
_entity_poly.pdbx_strand_id
1 'polypeptide(L)'
;AEALNDSFCSAEEIDEDIDNVNTYDEDLNDDFISNGSVEDTEVFSSQMEAYSTEEDDSTTDGWTPLKKEPKISFKYDSETQTLSFKASEPCALPDTVSNGTRSDWYKLNKEVGNASTVIIGDNITKIGNLNFDNRKSSYPNLKNVVLAPSVKMIGRSAFYELSALETINLESVTSIDQASFAESGLKALNFNQSDVSIGVNAFADCESLETVNVKGLTYIGESAFESCSKLTSFTCDSTIPQLSSAVFKGCSSLNQINLKAVKIEDYAFINCAALSHFDFSETENI
;
A
#
# COMPACT_ATOMS: atom_id res chain seq x y z
N ALA A 1 39.42 3.92 15.58
CA ALA A 1 38.86 4.96 14.74
C ALA A 1 38.98 4.49 13.27
N GLU A 2 38.03 3.70 12.83
CA GLU A 2 37.86 3.31 11.44
C GLU A 2 36.48 3.82 11.00
N ALA A 3 36.52 4.63 9.95
CA ALA A 3 35.33 5.23 9.37
C ALA A 3 34.58 4.18 8.56
N LEU A 4 33.31 4.00 8.89
CA LEU A 4 32.34 3.29 8.07
C LEU A 4 31.98 4.19 6.87
N ASN A 5 32.29 3.70 5.69
CA ASN A 5 31.95 4.31 4.42
C ASN A 5 30.52 3.92 4.08
N ASP A 6 29.55 4.79 4.37
CA ASP A 6 28.20 4.70 3.86
C ASP A 6 28.17 5.15 2.39
N SER A 7 28.10 4.18 1.50
CA SER A 7 27.80 4.40 0.09
C SER A 7 26.30 4.68 -0.05
N PHE A 8 25.88 5.91 0.18
CA PHE A 8 24.57 6.40 -0.20
C PHE A 8 24.48 6.48 -1.72
N CYS A 9 23.49 5.80 -2.27
CA CYS A 9 23.05 6.03 -3.64
C CYS A 9 22.58 7.48 -3.73
N SER A 10 23.22 8.26 -4.59
CA SER A 10 23.05 9.71 -4.74
C SER A 10 21.59 10.08 -4.95
N ALA A 11 21.07 10.93 -4.05
CA ALA A 11 19.86 11.70 -4.27
C ALA A 11 20.20 12.83 -5.25
N GLU A 12 19.72 12.77 -6.47
CA GLU A 12 19.65 13.91 -7.36
C GLU A 12 18.41 14.74 -7.03
N GLU A 13 18.58 16.05 -7.14
CA GLU A 13 17.71 17.13 -6.73
C GLU A 13 16.26 16.96 -7.20
N ILE A 14 15.34 17.21 -6.26
CA ILE A 14 13.89 17.22 -6.51
C ILE A 14 13.55 18.61 -7.04
N ASP A 15 13.18 18.73 -8.32
CA ASP A 15 12.53 19.90 -8.85
C ASP A 15 11.16 20.10 -8.19
N GLU A 16 11.01 21.22 -7.52
CA GLU A 16 9.76 21.74 -6.99
C GLU A 16 8.91 22.31 -8.13
N ASP A 17 8.05 21.50 -8.73
CA ASP A 17 6.90 22.00 -9.50
C ASP A 17 5.83 20.89 -9.56
N ILE A 18 4.94 20.88 -8.57
CA ILE A 18 3.65 20.19 -8.68
C ILE A 18 2.56 21.13 -8.22
N ASP A 19 2.11 21.96 -9.16
CA ASP A 19 0.84 22.63 -9.06
C ASP A 19 -0.32 21.63 -9.18
N ASN A 20 -1.11 21.61 -8.14
CA ASN A 20 -2.56 21.57 -8.10
C ASN A 20 -3.29 20.70 -9.14
N VAL A 21 -3.63 19.47 -8.76
CA VAL A 21 -4.69 18.70 -9.44
C VAL A 21 -5.78 18.37 -8.43
N ASN A 22 -6.68 19.34 -8.21
CA ASN A 22 -8.02 19.13 -7.68
C ASN A 22 -9.00 19.35 -8.83
N THR A 23 -9.43 18.31 -9.50
CA THR A 23 -10.70 18.27 -10.23
C THR A 23 -11.20 16.83 -10.19
N TYR A 24 -12.22 16.63 -9.32
CA TYR A 24 -13.06 15.44 -9.35
C TYR A 24 -14.06 15.61 -10.49
N ASP A 25 -14.11 14.67 -11.43
CA ASP A 25 -15.29 14.45 -12.26
C ASP A 25 -16.10 13.33 -11.62
N GLU A 26 -17.32 13.71 -11.21
CA GLU A 26 -18.38 12.81 -10.78
C GLU A 26 -18.98 12.16 -12.04
N ASP A 27 -19.12 10.81 -12.03
CA ASP A 27 -20.35 10.12 -12.47
C ASP A 27 -20.12 8.60 -12.56
N LEU A 28 -21.01 7.89 -11.91
CA LEU A 28 -21.73 6.67 -12.25
C LEU A 28 -21.70 5.52 -11.24
N ASN A 29 -22.90 5.23 -10.89
CA ASN A 29 -23.48 4.29 -9.94
C ASN A 29 -23.45 2.80 -10.34
N ASP A 30 -23.49 2.00 -9.33
CA ASP A 30 -24.40 0.92 -8.91
C ASP A 30 -23.99 -0.56 -9.07
N ASP A 31 -24.15 -1.18 -7.89
CA ASP A 31 -24.59 -2.54 -7.55
C ASP A 31 -23.68 -3.76 -7.74
N PHE A 32 -23.25 -4.35 -6.64
CA PHE A 32 -23.71 -5.67 -6.14
C PHE A 32 -22.93 -6.18 -4.91
N ILE A 33 -23.67 -6.74 -3.96
CA ILE A 33 -23.25 -7.31 -2.66
C ILE A 33 -22.80 -8.77 -2.83
N SER A 34 -21.74 -9.21 -2.14
CA SER A 34 -21.77 -10.50 -1.43
C SER A 34 -20.57 -10.79 -0.52
N ASN A 35 -20.86 -11.40 0.60
CA ASN A 35 -20.05 -11.82 1.74
C ASN A 35 -18.80 -12.62 1.37
N GLY A 36 -17.64 -12.24 1.90
CA GLY A 36 -16.41 -13.05 1.94
C GLY A 36 -15.97 -13.32 3.38
N SER A 37 -15.88 -14.58 3.73
CA SER A 37 -15.54 -15.12 5.04
C SER A 37 -14.04 -15.14 5.33
N VAL A 38 -13.69 -15.21 6.61
CA VAL A 38 -12.37 -15.15 7.28
C VAL A 38 -11.38 -16.29 6.90
N GLU A 39 -11.52 -16.94 5.75
CA GLU A 39 -10.67 -18.09 5.35
C GLU A 39 -9.41 -17.70 4.54
N ASP A 40 -9.22 -16.41 4.21
CA ASP A 40 -8.15 -16.00 3.26
C ASP A 40 -6.75 -15.90 3.85
N THR A 41 -6.58 -15.93 5.18
CA THR A 41 -5.25 -15.81 5.81
C THR A 41 -4.38 -17.07 5.69
N GLU A 42 -4.98 -18.26 5.58
CA GLU A 42 -4.23 -19.51 5.42
C GLU A 42 -3.66 -19.70 4.01
N VAL A 43 -4.30 -19.13 2.99
CA VAL A 43 -3.84 -19.21 1.59
C VAL A 43 -2.55 -18.40 1.39
N PHE A 44 -2.40 -17.28 2.08
CA PHE A 44 -1.20 -16.44 1.99
C PHE A 44 0.03 -17.12 2.57
N SER A 45 -0.09 -17.80 3.71
CA SER A 45 1.04 -18.50 4.33
C SER A 45 1.52 -19.68 3.47
N SER A 46 0.63 -20.43 2.85
CA SER A 46 0.97 -21.55 1.99
C SER A 46 1.68 -21.14 0.68
N GLN A 47 1.37 -19.96 0.14
CA GLN A 47 2.06 -19.43 -1.04
C GLN A 47 3.49 -18.97 -0.72
N MET A 48 3.73 -18.44 0.49
CA MET A 48 5.08 -18.04 0.92
C MET A 48 5.96 -19.26 1.26
N GLU A 49 5.41 -20.32 1.88
CA GLU A 49 6.17 -21.55 2.18
C GLU A 49 6.65 -22.26 0.91
N ALA A 50 5.91 -22.18 -0.18
CA ALA A 50 6.32 -22.73 -1.48
C ALA A 50 7.48 -21.94 -2.14
N TYR A 51 7.71 -20.68 -1.70
CA TYR A 51 8.71 -19.80 -2.32
C TYR A 51 10.07 -19.78 -1.59
N SER A 52 10.14 -20.29 -0.36
CA SER A 52 11.33 -20.19 0.49
C SER A 52 12.30 -21.39 0.42
N THR A 53 12.07 -22.40 -0.41
CA THR A 53 12.80 -23.68 -0.33
C THR A 53 13.56 -24.14 -1.57
N GLU A 54 13.89 -23.28 -2.54
CA GLU A 54 14.77 -23.72 -3.63
C GLU A 54 15.92 -22.74 -3.88
N GLU A 55 17.05 -22.98 -3.19
CA GLU A 55 18.38 -22.64 -3.70
C GLU A 55 18.78 -23.71 -4.74
N ASP A 56 18.61 -23.42 -6.02
CA ASP A 56 19.37 -24.12 -7.06
C ASP A 56 19.93 -23.13 -8.08
N ASP A 57 21.25 -23.14 -8.14
CA ASP A 57 22.10 -22.46 -9.11
C ASP A 57 22.05 -23.23 -10.43
N SER A 58 21.70 -22.55 -11.44
CA SER A 58 21.92 -22.76 -12.87
C SER A 58 20.67 -22.91 -13.72
N THR A 59 20.60 -22.00 -14.67
CA THR A 59 19.77 -21.93 -15.88
C THR A 59 18.46 -21.14 -15.78
N THR A 60 18.43 -20.02 -16.48
CA THR A 60 17.33 -19.40 -17.25
C THR A 60 15.89 -19.89 -16.95
N ASP A 61 15.50 -20.00 -15.70
CA ASP A 61 14.15 -20.45 -15.30
C ASP A 61 13.09 -19.33 -15.47
N GLY A 62 13.16 -18.64 -16.59
CA GLY A 62 12.18 -17.62 -16.95
C GLY A 62 12.32 -16.28 -16.19
N TRP A 63 13.33 -16.11 -15.34
CA TRP A 63 13.60 -14.84 -14.67
C TRP A 63 14.34 -13.86 -15.57
N THR A 64 13.84 -12.62 -15.64
CA THR A 64 14.41 -11.53 -16.45
C THR A 64 14.99 -10.47 -15.51
N PRO A 65 16.31 -10.18 -15.55
CA PRO A 65 16.91 -9.12 -14.74
C PRO A 65 16.44 -7.75 -15.21
N LEU A 66 16.26 -6.82 -14.27
CA LEU A 66 16.00 -5.42 -14.60
C LEU A 66 17.26 -4.76 -15.16
N LYS A 67 17.13 -4.00 -16.24
CA LYS A 67 18.28 -3.41 -16.95
C LYS A 67 19.06 -2.42 -16.09
N LYS A 68 18.38 -1.64 -15.24
CA LYS A 68 19.00 -0.63 -14.37
C LYS A 68 19.43 -1.18 -13.01
N GLU A 69 18.79 -2.25 -12.57
CA GLU A 69 19.03 -2.91 -11.28
C GLU A 69 19.15 -4.42 -11.50
N PRO A 70 20.27 -4.91 -12.06
CA PRO A 70 20.42 -6.32 -12.46
C PRO A 70 20.37 -7.31 -11.29
N LYS A 71 20.52 -6.84 -10.05
CA LYS A 71 20.31 -7.62 -8.83
C LYS A 71 18.83 -7.97 -8.59
N ILE A 72 17.90 -7.30 -9.27
CA ILE A 72 16.46 -7.58 -9.22
C ILE A 72 16.08 -8.30 -10.49
N SER A 73 15.35 -9.39 -10.34
CA SER A 73 14.75 -10.12 -11.46
C SER A 73 13.24 -10.22 -11.26
N PHE A 74 12.52 -10.29 -12.39
CA PHE A 74 11.08 -10.55 -12.38
C PHE A 74 10.76 -11.75 -13.28
N LYS A 75 9.62 -12.38 -13.02
CA LYS A 75 9.04 -13.45 -13.83
C LYS A 75 7.54 -13.25 -13.92
N TYR A 76 6.98 -13.44 -15.10
CA TYR A 76 5.54 -13.50 -15.31
C TYR A 76 5.12 -14.89 -15.76
N ASP A 77 4.21 -15.48 -15.02
CA ASP A 77 3.57 -16.74 -15.35
C ASP A 77 2.17 -16.45 -15.91
N SER A 78 1.96 -16.74 -17.19
CA SER A 78 0.70 -16.47 -17.89
C SER A 78 -0.39 -17.46 -17.54
N GLU A 79 -0.08 -18.66 -17.04
CA GLU A 79 -1.07 -19.67 -16.64
C GLU A 79 -1.71 -19.28 -15.31
N THR A 80 -0.91 -18.86 -14.35
CA THR A 80 -1.36 -18.40 -13.03
C THR A 80 -1.64 -16.90 -12.97
N GLN A 81 -1.30 -16.15 -14.02
CA GLN A 81 -1.36 -14.68 -14.07
C GLN A 81 -0.59 -14.03 -12.91
N THR A 82 0.57 -14.60 -12.56
CA THR A 82 1.37 -14.16 -11.42
C THR A 82 2.63 -13.44 -11.89
N LEU A 83 2.84 -12.22 -11.39
CA LEU A 83 4.06 -11.44 -11.57
C LEU A 83 4.88 -11.49 -10.30
N SER A 84 6.05 -12.11 -10.36
CA SER A 84 6.93 -12.32 -9.23
C SER A 84 8.22 -11.51 -9.36
N PHE A 85 8.74 -11.05 -8.22
CA PHE A 85 10.02 -10.36 -8.10
C PHE A 85 10.91 -11.03 -7.07
N LYS A 86 12.21 -11.04 -7.33
CA LYS A 86 13.25 -11.46 -6.35
C LYS A 86 14.48 -10.57 -6.49
N ALA A 87 15.27 -10.49 -5.42
CA ALA A 87 16.54 -9.78 -5.44
C ALA A 87 17.65 -10.68 -4.84
N SER A 88 18.88 -10.57 -5.37
CA SER A 88 20.04 -11.31 -4.86
C SER A 88 20.60 -10.72 -3.56
N GLU A 89 20.28 -9.47 -3.25
CA GLU A 89 20.69 -8.76 -2.03
C GLU A 89 19.65 -7.72 -1.63
N PRO A 90 19.64 -7.22 -0.39
CA PRO A 90 18.68 -6.23 0.07
C PRO A 90 18.68 -4.96 -0.79
N CYS A 91 17.51 -4.61 -1.36
CA CYS A 91 17.34 -3.42 -2.20
C CYS A 91 15.87 -2.99 -2.30
N ALA A 92 15.66 -1.80 -2.86
CA ALA A 92 14.34 -1.31 -3.23
C ALA A 92 13.99 -1.68 -4.68
N LEU A 93 12.72 -1.92 -4.99
CA LEU A 93 12.24 -1.78 -6.36
C LEU A 93 12.43 -0.32 -6.80
N PRO A 94 13.03 -0.07 -7.97
CA PRO A 94 13.28 1.30 -8.43
C PRO A 94 11.97 2.06 -8.69
N ASP A 95 12.00 3.37 -8.46
CA ASP A 95 10.86 4.24 -8.73
C ASP A 95 10.49 4.21 -10.23
N THR A 96 9.20 4.25 -10.50
CA THR A 96 8.69 4.52 -11.84
C THR A 96 8.48 6.03 -11.97
N VAL A 97 9.02 6.64 -13.03
CA VAL A 97 8.93 8.09 -13.22
C VAL A 97 7.53 8.54 -13.63
N SER A 98 7.07 9.67 -13.10
CA SER A 98 5.71 10.20 -13.25
C SER A 98 5.33 10.69 -14.66
N ASN A 99 6.28 10.82 -15.58
CA ASN A 99 6.06 11.35 -16.94
C ASN A 99 5.29 10.40 -17.90
N GLY A 100 4.53 9.47 -17.36
CA GLY A 100 3.77 8.50 -18.13
C GLY A 100 4.59 7.32 -18.62
N THR A 101 5.79 7.16 -18.12
CA THR A 101 6.62 6.01 -18.39
C THR A 101 6.17 4.86 -17.48
N ARG A 102 5.87 3.72 -18.06
CA ARG A 102 5.56 2.50 -17.30
C ARG A 102 6.84 1.93 -16.69
N SER A 103 6.69 1.12 -15.64
CA SER A 103 7.80 0.40 -15.00
C SER A 103 8.68 -0.36 -16.00
N ASP A 104 9.93 -0.57 -15.68
CA ASP A 104 10.88 -1.23 -16.59
C ASP A 104 10.45 -2.67 -16.93
N TRP A 105 9.90 -3.43 -15.98
CA TRP A 105 9.35 -4.77 -16.24
C TRP A 105 8.15 -4.73 -17.20
N TYR A 106 7.28 -3.72 -17.12
CA TYR A 106 6.17 -3.56 -18.05
C TYR A 106 6.65 -3.26 -19.48
N LYS A 107 7.76 -2.53 -19.64
CA LYS A 107 8.36 -2.27 -20.95
C LYS A 107 9.01 -3.51 -21.55
N LEU A 108 9.58 -4.37 -20.68
CA LEU A 108 10.23 -5.61 -21.10
C LEU A 108 9.22 -6.71 -21.48
N ASN A 109 8.10 -6.77 -20.76
CA ASN A 109 7.01 -7.70 -21.05
C ASN A 109 5.66 -7.05 -20.76
N LYS A 110 4.88 -6.74 -21.80
CA LYS A 110 3.56 -6.10 -21.67
C LYS A 110 2.49 -7.01 -21.08
N GLU A 111 2.68 -8.32 -21.13
CA GLU A 111 1.74 -9.31 -20.60
C GLU A 111 1.64 -9.23 -19.07
N VAL A 112 2.64 -8.65 -18.39
CA VAL A 112 2.58 -8.43 -16.94
C VAL A 112 1.39 -7.57 -16.50
N GLY A 113 0.83 -6.77 -17.40
CA GLY A 113 -0.42 -6.02 -17.17
C GLY A 113 -1.65 -6.91 -16.95
N ASN A 114 -1.58 -8.17 -17.36
CA ASN A 114 -2.65 -9.15 -17.10
C ASN A 114 -2.53 -9.83 -15.72
N ALA A 115 -1.53 -9.45 -14.91
CA ALA A 115 -1.34 -10.07 -13.60
C ALA A 115 -2.57 -9.87 -12.72
N SER A 116 -3.04 -10.96 -12.14
CA SER A 116 -4.04 -10.96 -11.06
C SER A 116 -3.39 -11.03 -9.68
N THR A 117 -2.13 -11.47 -9.63
CA THR A 117 -1.34 -11.57 -8.40
C THR A 117 0.06 -11.02 -8.63
N VAL A 118 0.55 -10.25 -7.67
CA VAL A 118 1.94 -9.80 -7.59
C VAL A 118 2.60 -10.41 -6.35
N ILE A 119 3.77 -11.02 -6.51
CA ILE A 119 4.57 -11.54 -5.40
C ILE A 119 5.89 -10.76 -5.33
N ILE A 120 6.13 -10.11 -4.20
CA ILE A 120 7.37 -9.41 -3.89
C ILE A 120 8.18 -10.31 -2.95
N GLY A 121 9.20 -10.95 -3.49
CA GLY A 121 10.03 -11.93 -2.78
C GLY A 121 11.08 -11.28 -1.87
N ASP A 122 11.87 -12.16 -1.27
CA ASP A 122 12.90 -11.79 -0.29
C ASP A 122 13.95 -10.81 -0.85
N ASN A 123 14.60 -10.10 0.08
CA ASN A 123 15.58 -9.05 -0.18
C ASN A 123 15.02 -7.76 -0.82
N ILE A 124 13.74 -7.72 -1.22
CA ILE A 124 13.11 -6.45 -1.59
C ILE A 124 12.61 -5.77 -0.32
N THR A 125 13.16 -4.59 -0.01
CA THR A 125 12.89 -3.87 1.24
C THR A 125 11.88 -2.73 1.09
N LYS A 126 11.68 -2.25 -0.15
CA LYS A 126 10.78 -1.16 -0.49
C LYS A 126 10.14 -1.39 -1.86
N ILE A 127 8.86 -1.11 -1.96
CA ILE A 127 8.18 -0.91 -3.25
C ILE A 127 8.40 0.55 -3.67
N GLY A 128 8.95 0.76 -4.86
CA GLY A 128 9.23 2.11 -5.37
C GLY A 128 7.97 2.91 -5.70
N ASN A 129 8.14 4.20 -5.91
CA ASN A 129 7.05 5.10 -6.28
C ASN A 129 6.44 4.69 -7.62
N LEU A 130 5.11 4.76 -7.75
CA LEU A 130 4.35 4.54 -8.98
C LEU A 130 4.56 3.15 -9.63
N ASN A 131 5.04 2.15 -8.88
CA ASN A 131 5.42 0.86 -9.46
C ASN A 131 4.24 0.13 -10.12
N PHE A 132 3.09 0.10 -9.45
CA PHE A 132 1.86 -0.55 -9.92
C PHE A 132 0.72 0.45 -10.09
N ASP A 133 1.04 1.73 -10.32
CA ASP A 133 0.06 2.80 -10.58
C ASP A 133 -0.84 2.44 -11.77
N ASN A 134 -2.15 2.46 -11.58
CA ASN A 134 -3.13 2.00 -12.55
C ASN A 134 -3.83 3.12 -13.33
N ARG A 135 -3.51 4.40 -13.13
CA ARG A 135 -4.08 5.55 -13.88
C ARG A 135 -4.07 5.39 -15.41
N LYS A 136 -3.31 4.44 -15.95
CA LYS A 136 -3.25 4.08 -17.37
C LYS A 136 -3.77 2.67 -17.62
N SER A 137 -4.58 2.14 -16.71
CA SER A 137 -5.09 0.77 -16.77
C SER A 137 -3.97 -0.25 -17.04
N SER A 138 -2.84 -0.08 -16.33
CA SER A 138 -1.67 -0.94 -16.52
C SER A 138 -1.87 -2.31 -15.88
N TYR A 139 -2.66 -2.37 -14.78
CA TYR A 139 -2.91 -3.58 -14.00
C TYR A 139 -4.41 -3.71 -13.65
N PRO A 140 -5.32 -3.74 -14.63
CA PRO A 140 -6.77 -3.66 -14.38
C PRO A 140 -7.33 -4.88 -13.64
N ASN A 141 -6.58 -5.98 -13.61
CA ASN A 141 -7.01 -7.25 -13.02
C ASN A 141 -6.24 -7.63 -11.75
N LEU A 142 -5.37 -6.74 -11.24
CA LEU A 142 -4.56 -7.05 -10.07
C LEU A 142 -5.43 -7.10 -8.81
N LYS A 143 -5.58 -8.30 -8.26
CA LYS A 143 -6.42 -8.58 -7.08
C LYS A 143 -5.62 -8.80 -5.80
N ASN A 144 -4.46 -9.41 -5.92
CA ASN A 144 -3.70 -9.86 -4.76
C ASN A 144 -2.24 -9.38 -4.83
N VAL A 145 -1.72 -8.91 -3.71
CA VAL A 145 -0.31 -8.60 -3.54
C VAL A 145 0.22 -9.35 -2.33
N VAL A 146 1.29 -10.12 -2.53
CA VAL A 146 1.97 -10.88 -1.47
C VAL A 146 3.35 -10.27 -1.28
N LEU A 147 3.63 -9.80 -0.07
CA LEU A 147 4.90 -9.17 0.30
C LEU A 147 5.72 -10.09 1.20
N ALA A 148 7.00 -10.30 0.87
CA ALA A 148 7.92 -10.93 1.80
C ALA A 148 8.11 -10.08 3.07
N PRO A 149 8.49 -10.69 4.21
CA PRO A 149 8.73 -9.97 5.48
C PRO A 149 9.85 -8.92 5.41
N SER A 150 10.69 -8.97 4.38
CA SER A 150 11.72 -7.96 4.11
C SER A 150 11.15 -6.60 3.70
N VAL A 151 9.95 -6.56 3.11
CA VAL A 151 9.31 -5.31 2.67
C VAL A 151 8.85 -4.50 3.88
N LYS A 152 9.41 -3.29 4.02
CA LYS A 152 9.11 -2.36 5.12
C LYS A 152 8.43 -1.09 4.66
N MET A 153 8.56 -0.73 3.39
CA MET A 153 8.11 0.56 2.87
C MET A 153 7.34 0.40 1.56
N ILE A 154 6.23 1.12 1.45
CA ILE A 154 5.45 1.25 0.21
C ILE A 154 5.55 2.70 -0.25
N GLY A 155 6.07 2.92 -1.44
CA GLY A 155 6.32 4.25 -1.99
C GLY A 155 5.06 4.98 -2.46
N ARG A 156 5.21 6.26 -2.77
CA ARG A 156 4.12 7.15 -3.20
C ARG A 156 3.38 6.58 -4.42
N SER A 157 2.06 6.56 -4.35
CA SER A 157 1.17 6.10 -5.41
C SER A 157 1.55 4.71 -5.97
N ALA A 158 2.19 3.85 -5.15
CA ALA A 158 2.72 2.58 -5.64
C ALA A 158 1.62 1.64 -6.15
N PHE A 159 0.42 1.71 -5.57
CA PHE A 159 -0.75 0.91 -5.89
C PHE A 159 -2.00 1.79 -6.09
N TYR A 160 -1.81 2.97 -6.69
CA TYR A 160 -2.87 3.96 -6.90
C TYR A 160 -3.88 3.48 -7.95
N GLU A 161 -5.18 3.76 -7.75
CA GLU A 161 -6.31 3.40 -8.64
C GLU A 161 -6.43 1.88 -8.95
N LEU A 162 -5.98 1.02 -8.06
CA LEU A 162 -6.16 -0.42 -8.21
C LEU A 162 -7.53 -0.86 -7.66
N SER A 163 -8.61 -0.49 -8.31
CA SER A 163 -9.98 -0.80 -7.86
C SER A 163 -10.29 -2.30 -7.76
N ALA A 164 -9.54 -3.14 -8.48
CA ALA A 164 -9.64 -4.60 -8.39
C ALA A 164 -8.81 -5.21 -7.26
N LEU A 165 -7.92 -4.43 -6.58
CA LEU A 165 -7.03 -4.96 -5.54
C LEU A 165 -7.81 -5.24 -4.26
N GLU A 166 -7.96 -6.49 -3.92
CA GLU A 166 -8.76 -6.96 -2.78
C GLU A 166 -7.91 -7.22 -1.53
N THR A 167 -6.68 -7.73 -1.72
CA THR A 167 -5.85 -8.20 -0.61
C THR A 167 -4.38 -7.84 -0.74
N ILE A 168 -3.78 -7.49 0.40
CA ILE A 168 -2.33 -7.30 0.58
C ILE A 168 -1.98 -7.60 2.04
N ASN A 169 -0.85 -8.28 2.25
CA ASN A 169 -0.35 -8.53 3.60
C ASN A 169 0.60 -7.40 4.02
N LEU A 170 0.22 -6.63 5.04
CA LEU A 170 0.96 -5.45 5.53
C LEU A 170 1.58 -5.66 6.92
N GLU A 171 1.59 -6.88 7.45
CA GLU A 171 2.03 -7.18 8.83
C GLU A 171 3.49 -6.79 9.10
N SER A 172 4.34 -6.77 8.07
CA SER A 172 5.76 -6.39 8.19
C SER A 172 6.05 -4.95 7.85
N VAL A 173 5.07 -4.22 7.26
CA VAL A 173 5.25 -2.88 6.74
C VAL A 173 5.20 -1.85 7.86
N THR A 174 6.13 -0.90 7.85
CA THR A 174 6.22 0.20 8.81
C THR A 174 5.97 1.57 8.17
N SER A 175 6.06 1.69 6.85
CA SER A 175 5.86 2.97 6.18
C SER A 175 5.01 2.82 4.92
N ILE A 176 3.92 3.56 4.90
CA ILE A 176 3.03 3.76 3.74
C ILE A 176 3.15 5.22 3.34
N ASP A 177 3.58 5.49 2.12
CA ASP A 177 3.80 6.85 1.62
C ASP A 177 2.51 7.47 1.05
N GLN A 178 2.60 8.71 0.57
CA GLN A 178 1.46 9.48 0.05
C GLN A 178 0.71 8.72 -1.06
N ALA A 179 -0.63 8.69 -0.96
CA ALA A 179 -1.56 8.13 -1.93
C ALA A 179 -1.23 6.69 -2.39
N SER A 180 -0.49 5.92 -1.58
CA SER A 180 0.04 4.60 -1.99
C SER A 180 -1.04 3.63 -2.45
N PHE A 181 -2.21 3.67 -1.84
CA PHE A 181 -3.36 2.80 -2.11
C PHE A 181 -4.64 3.57 -2.38
N ALA A 182 -4.55 4.89 -2.64
CA ALA A 182 -5.76 5.66 -2.90
C ALA A 182 -6.54 5.05 -4.08
N GLU A 183 -7.87 5.02 -3.96
CA GLU A 183 -8.80 4.44 -4.94
C GLU A 183 -8.59 2.93 -5.18
N SER A 184 -8.09 2.21 -4.17
CA SER A 184 -7.96 0.75 -4.24
C SER A 184 -9.19 0.03 -3.69
N GLY A 185 -9.40 -1.21 -4.18
CA GLY A 185 -10.50 -2.08 -3.75
C GLY A 185 -10.24 -2.88 -2.47
N LEU A 186 -9.23 -2.50 -1.67
CA LEU A 186 -8.85 -3.19 -0.43
C LEU A 186 -10.02 -3.26 0.56
N LYS A 187 -10.20 -4.44 1.17
CA LYS A 187 -11.30 -4.70 2.12
C LYS A 187 -10.87 -4.60 3.59
N ALA A 188 -9.66 -5.01 3.90
CA ALA A 188 -9.14 -4.99 5.27
C ALA A 188 -7.65 -4.67 5.30
N LEU A 189 -7.19 -4.00 6.37
CA LEU A 189 -5.79 -3.70 6.61
C LEU A 189 -5.38 -4.21 7.99
N ASN A 190 -4.24 -4.92 8.06
CA ASN A 190 -3.67 -5.41 9.30
C ASN A 190 -2.19 -5.06 9.38
N PHE A 191 -1.80 -4.28 10.40
CA PHE A 191 -0.41 -3.90 10.67
C PHE A 191 0.02 -4.42 12.04
N ASN A 192 1.04 -5.27 12.08
CA ASN A 192 1.53 -5.88 13.31
C ASN A 192 2.74 -5.17 13.91
N GLN A 193 3.22 -4.10 13.28
CA GLN A 193 4.32 -3.28 13.77
C GLN A 193 3.83 -2.20 14.72
N SER A 194 4.70 -1.80 15.66
CA SER A 194 4.37 -0.79 16.67
C SER A 194 4.76 0.64 16.29
N ASP A 195 5.34 0.83 15.10
CA ASP A 195 5.93 2.08 14.62
C ASP A 195 5.46 2.43 13.19
N VAL A 196 4.20 2.14 12.89
CA VAL A 196 3.63 2.35 11.55
C VAL A 196 3.43 3.86 11.29
N SER A 197 3.83 4.30 10.11
CA SER A 197 3.57 5.63 9.57
C SER A 197 2.69 5.50 8.31
N ILE A 198 1.56 6.21 8.28
CA ILE A 198 0.61 6.25 7.16
C ILE A 198 0.60 7.66 6.59
N GLY A 199 0.94 7.80 5.31
CA GLY A 199 1.09 9.07 4.60
C GLY A 199 -0.22 9.76 4.25
N VAL A 200 -0.10 10.97 3.70
CA VAL A 200 -1.23 11.79 3.22
C VAL A 200 -1.99 11.04 2.12
N ASN A 201 -3.32 11.01 2.19
CA ASN A 201 -4.21 10.32 1.24
C ASN A 201 -3.89 8.83 1.03
N ALA A 202 -3.15 8.17 1.90
CA ALA A 202 -2.60 6.83 1.65
C ALA A 202 -3.66 5.80 1.25
N PHE A 203 -4.87 5.89 1.80
CA PHE A 203 -6.02 5.03 1.54
C PHE A 203 -7.29 5.86 1.24
N ALA A 204 -7.12 7.09 0.74
CA ALA A 204 -8.29 7.91 0.35
C ALA A 204 -9.11 7.19 -0.73
N ASP A 205 -10.43 7.34 -0.68
CA ASP A 205 -11.38 6.77 -1.63
C ASP A 205 -11.30 5.23 -1.76
N CYS A 206 -10.82 4.53 -0.72
CA CYS A 206 -10.91 3.08 -0.62
C CYS A 206 -12.33 2.67 -0.19
N GLU A 207 -13.29 2.80 -1.08
CA GLU A 207 -14.71 2.64 -0.79
C GLU A 207 -15.11 1.22 -0.37
N SER A 208 -14.26 0.22 -0.65
CA SER A 208 -14.47 -1.16 -0.24
C SER A 208 -13.87 -1.50 1.12
N LEU A 209 -13.12 -0.57 1.74
CA LEU A 209 -12.39 -0.83 2.99
C LEU A 209 -13.37 -0.89 4.17
N GLU A 210 -13.40 -2.02 4.86
CA GLU A 210 -14.34 -2.31 5.95
C GLU A 210 -13.66 -2.22 7.34
N THR A 211 -12.42 -2.70 7.44
CA THR A 211 -11.71 -2.79 8.73
C THR A 211 -10.25 -2.39 8.63
N VAL A 212 -9.76 -1.69 9.66
CA VAL A 212 -8.34 -1.34 9.81
C VAL A 212 -7.90 -1.68 11.22
N ASN A 213 -6.86 -2.50 11.34
CA ASN A 213 -6.24 -2.87 12.60
C ASN A 213 -4.76 -2.50 12.58
N VAL A 214 -4.33 -1.64 13.49
CA VAL A 214 -2.93 -1.21 13.62
C VAL A 214 -2.46 -1.42 15.04
N LYS A 215 -1.37 -2.16 15.22
CA LYS A 215 -0.79 -2.37 16.56
C LYS A 215 -0.25 -1.07 17.14
N GLY A 216 0.37 -0.22 16.33
CA GLY A 216 0.83 1.09 16.79
C GLY A 216 1.10 2.05 15.62
N LEU A 217 0.62 3.28 15.76
CA LEU A 217 0.86 4.39 14.84
C LEU A 217 1.84 5.39 15.45
N THR A 218 2.77 5.85 14.63
CA THR A 218 3.61 7.02 14.93
C THR A 218 3.15 8.27 14.19
N TYR A 219 2.52 8.08 13.03
CA TYR A 219 2.00 9.15 12.20
C TYR A 219 0.83 8.67 11.35
N ILE A 220 -0.16 9.54 11.18
CA ILE A 220 -1.27 9.39 10.23
C ILE A 220 -1.48 10.73 9.52
N GLY A 221 -1.34 10.73 8.20
CA GLY A 221 -1.38 11.91 7.36
C GLY A 221 -2.77 12.47 7.14
N GLU A 222 -2.85 13.70 6.65
CA GLU A 222 -4.07 14.34 6.22
C GLU A 222 -4.83 13.46 5.23
N SER A 223 -6.17 13.38 5.38
CA SER A 223 -7.06 12.62 4.50
C SER A 223 -6.67 11.15 4.30
N ALA A 224 -5.91 10.54 5.21
CA ALA A 224 -5.36 9.19 5.01
C ALA A 224 -6.43 8.12 4.73
N PHE A 225 -7.64 8.27 5.25
CA PHE A 225 -8.80 7.40 5.05
C PHE A 225 -10.04 8.20 4.61
N GLU A 226 -9.86 9.36 3.98
CA GLU A 226 -10.97 10.16 3.46
C GLU A 226 -11.82 9.32 2.50
N SER A 227 -13.15 9.44 2.60
CA SER A 227 -14.13 8.76 1.74
C SER A 227 -14.10 7.23 1.78
N CYS A 228 -13.50 6.59 2.80
CA CYS A 228 -13.66 5.15 3.02
C CYS A 228 -15.08 4.86 3.51
N SER A 229 -16.07 4.93 2.63
CA SER A 229 -17.50 4.94 2.98
C SER A 229 -18.00 3.67 3.65
N LYS A 230 -17.37 2.51 3.39
CA LYS A 230 -17.68 1.23 4.03
C LYS A 230 -16.85 0.93 5.28
N LEU A 231 -15.91 1.80 5.67
CA LEU A 231 -15.11 1.58 6.87
C LEU A 231 -16.00 1.59 8.11
N THR A 232 -16.13 0.44 8.76
CA THR A 232 -16.95 0.26 9.96
C THR A 232 -16.12 0.30 11.24
N SER A 233 -14.86 -0.19 11.18
CA SER A 233 -14.01 -0.33 12.36
C SER A 233 -12.57 0.13 12.08
N PHE A 234 -12.06 0.96 12.99
CA PHE A 234 -10.64 1.33 13.04
C PHE A 234 -10.10 1.11 14.44
N THR A 235 -9.04 0.30 14.60
CA THR A 235 -8.40 0.04 15.89
C THR A 235 -6.91 0.37 15.85
N CYS A 236 -6.44 1.05 16.89
CA CYS A 236 -5.03 1.33 17.13
C CYS A 236 -4.72 1.17 18.62
N ASP A 237 -3.74 0.32 18.95
CA ASP A 237 -3.41 0.02 20.35
C ASP A 237 -2.56 1.12 21.03
N SER A 238 -2.00 2.06 20.24
CA SER A 238 -1.18 3.15 20.74
C SER A 238 -1.94 4.48 20.81
N THR A 239 -1.52 5.37 21.72
CA THR A 239 -1.91 6.78 21.68
C THR A 239 -1.02 7.51 20.67
N ILE A 240 -1.63 8.22 19.71
CA ILE A 240 -0.90 8.99 18.71
C ILE A 240 -0.74 10.46 19.14
N PRO A 241 0.36 11.13 18.77
CA PRO A 241 0.54 12.55 19.09
C PRO A 241 -0.53 13.43 18.48
N GLN A 242 -0.96 13.12 17.26
CA GLN A 242 -1.89 13.93 16.49
C GLN A 242 -2.70 13.08 15.52
N LEU A 243 -4.00 13.32 15.46
CA LEU A 243 -4.89 12.91 14.39
C LEU A 243 -5.00 14.08 13.41
N SER A 244 -4.43 13.91 12.24
CA SER A 244 -4.32 14.98 11.24
C SER A 244 -5.67 15.38 10.66
N SER A 245 -5.71 16.49 9.90
CA SER A 245 -6.91 17.02 9.29
C SER A 245 -7.58 15.98 8.37
N ALA A 246 -8.91 15.92 8.40
CA ALA A 246 -9.75 15.15 7.50
C ALA A 246 -9.46 13.63 7.44
N VAL A 247 -8.72 13.05 8.41
CA VAL A 247 -8.27 11.62 8.34
C VAL A 247 -9.40 10.66 8.03
N PHE A 248 -10.56 10.80 8.66
CA PHE A 248 -11.75 9.95 8.45
C PHE A 248 -12.91 10.72 7.81
N LYS A 249 -12.66 11.83 7.14
CA LYS A 249 -13.69 12.60 6.46
C LYS A 249 -14.47 11.71 5.49
N GLY A 250 -15.80 11.69 5.61
CA GLY A 250 -16.68 10.90 4.74
C GLY A 250 -16.73 9.40 5.04
N CYS A 251 -16.08 8.90 6.11
CA CYS A 251 -16.23 7.52 6.57
C CYS A 251 -17.64 7.31 7.18
N SER A 252 -18.66 7.30 6.33
CA SER A 252 -20.08 7.35 6.75
C SER A 252 -20.54 6.13 7.55
N SER A 253 -19.89 4.98 7.39
CA SER A 253 -20.18 3.73 8.11
C SER A 253 -19.37 3.54 9.39
N LEU A 254 -18.39 4.43 9.68
CA LEU A 254 -17.48 4.28 10.81
C LEU A 254 -18.26 4.40 12.13
N ASN A 255 -18.40 3.28 12.84
CA ASN A 255 -19.15 3.22 14.09
C ASN A 255 -18.31 2.65 15.27
N GLN A 256 -17.19 1.99 14.95
CA GLN A 256 -16.25 1.47 15.96
C GLN A 256 -14.88 2.09 15.72
N ILE A 257 -14.45 2.94 16.64
CA ILE A 257 -13.12 3.52 16.62
C ILE A 257 -12.47 3.32 18.01
N ASN A 258 -11.33 2.64 18.01
CA ASN A 258 -10.48 2.52 19.17
C ASN A 258 -9.13 3.16 18.81
N LEU A 259 -9.04 4.46 19.02
CA LEU A 259 -7.88 5.29 18.75
C LEU A 259 -7.85 6.40 19.78
N LYS A 260 -6.69 6.64 20.36
CA LYS A 260 -6.44 7.77 21.25
C LYS A 260 -5.48 8.75 20.61
N ALA A 261 -5.77 10.03 20.68
CA ALA A 261 -4.95 11.10 20.11
C ALA A 261 -4.80 12.25 21.10
N VAL A 262 -3.58 12.77 21.25
CA VAL A 262 -3.31 13.95 22.09
C VAL A 262 -3.88 15.22 21.46
N LYS A 263 -3.78 15.35 20.14
CA LYS A 263 -4.36 16.45 19.36
C LYS A 263 -5.25 15.92 18.25
N ILE A 264 -6.39 16.56 18.00
CA ILE A 264 -7.27 16.28 16.87
C ILE A 264 -7.37 17.55 16.04
N GLU A 265 -7.08 17.44 14.74
CA GLU A 265 -7.15 18.56 13.81
C GLU A 265 -8.51 18.67 13.13
N ASP A 266 -8.70 19.75 12.37
CA ASP A 266 -9.96 20.13 11.73
C ASP A 266 -10.49 19.01 10.82
N TYR A 267 -11.81 18.86 10.80
CA TYR A 267 -12.54 17.94 9.92
C TYR A 267 -12.23 16.46 10.08
N ALA A 268 -11.43 16.04 11.09
CA ALA A 268 -10.98 14.64 11.25
C ALA A 268 -12.10 13.61 11.12
N PHE A 269 -13.32 13.93 11.57
CA PHE A 269 -14.52 13.07 11.53
C PHE A 269 -15.72 13.69 10.82
N ILE A 270 -15.52 14.69 9.96
CA ILE A 270 -16.65 15.30 9.26
C ILE A 270 -17.33 14.24 8.37
N ASN A 271 -18.67 14.24 8.36
CA ASN A 271 -19.50 13.27 7.64
C ASN A 271 -19.35 11.80 8.07
N CYS A 272 -18.79 11.50 9.26
CA CYS A 272 -18.84 10.18 9.87
C CYS A 272 -20.23 9.94 10.51
N ALA A 273 -21.25 9.72 9.68
CA ALA A 273 -22.65 9.72 10.13
C ALA A 273 -22.99 8.61 11.13
N ALA A 274 -22.28 7.47 11.08
CA ALA A 274 -22.51 6.35 12.00
C ALA A 274 -21.72 6.48 13.32
N LEU A 275 -20.78 7.43 13.43
CA LEU A 275 -19.94 7.57 14.61
C LEU A 275 -20.73 8.22 15.75
N SER A 276 -21.04 7.45 16.78
CA SER A 276 -21.80 7.90 17.96
C SER A 276 -20.94 8.20 19.19
N HIS A 277 -19.69 7.72 19.20
CA HIS A 277 -18.80 7.85 20.33
C HIS A 277 -17.33 7.89 19.91
N PHE A 278 -16.53 8.75 20.54
CA PHE A 278 -15.07 8.78 20.48
C PHE A 278 -14.51 9.02 21.89
N ASP A 279 -13.43 8.32 22.25
CA ASP A 279 -12.78 8.49 23.54
C ASP A 279 -11.79 9.66 23.52
N PHE A 280 -12.18 10.79 24.11
CA PHE A 280 -11.36 11.99 24.24
C PHE A 280 -10.48 12.01 25.50
N SER A 281 -10.36 10.89 26.25
CA SER A 281 -9.69 10.87 27.55
C SER A 281 -8.22 11.30 27.51
N GLU A 282 -7.54 11.11 26.39
CA GLU A 282 -6.14 11.48 26.17
C GLU A 282 -5.99 12.78 25.35
N THR A 283 -7.11 13.41 24.95
CA THR A 283 -7.09 14.56 24.05
C THR A 283 -6.92 15.86 24.83
N GLU A 284 -5.88 16.61 24.54
CA GLU A 284 -5.56 17.91 25.13
C GLU A 284 -6.08 19.08 24.28
N ASN A 285 -6.16 18.89 22.97
CA ASN A 285 -6.56 19.93 22.01
C ASN A 285 -7.45 19.34 20.89
N ILE A 286 -8.52 20.05 20.59
CA ILE A 286 -9.48 19.76 19.51
C ILE A 286 -9.66 21.00 18.66
#